data_09da59b4905e4a60b5d835ccb7eadb48
#
_entry.id   09da59b4905e4a60b5d835ccb7eadb48
#
_cell.length_a   1.000
_cell.length_b   1.000
_cell.length_c   1.000
_cell.angle_alpha   90.00
_cell.angle_beta   90.00
_cell.angle_gamma   90.00
#
_symmetry.space_group_name_H-M   'P 1'
#
loop_
_entity.id
_entity.type
_entity.pdbx_description
1 polymer ?
#
loop_
_entity_poly.entity_id
_entity_poly.type
_entity_poly.pdbx_seq_one_letter_code
_entity_poly.pdbx_strand_id
1 'polypeptide(L)'
;VDSFMSEVKNLFKKYEPTITLFSLKNMSGNQKFLRFEDNKICVTFDYINNKKNLLFMSKIDNLYEKYEILPSLIKDSRISKEIFNKSYKDSMEFKKELRNFDKERIYQSEISKRLDI
;
A
#
# COMPACT_ATOMS: atom_id res chain seq x y z
N VAL A 1 13.19 8.91 5.45
CA VAL A 1 12.53 8.14 6.53
C VAL A 1 12.14 9.07 7.67
N ASP A 2 13.05 9.89 8.19
CA ASP A 2 12.82 10.71 9.39
C ASP A 2 11.68 11.72 9.24
N SER A 3 11.60 12.41 8.10
CA SER A 3 10.52 13.37 7.82
C SER A 3 9.16 12.68 7.75
N PHE A 4 9.08 11.51 7.10
CA PHE A 4 7.86 10.70 7.05
C PHE A 4 7.44 10.27 8.47
N MET A 5 8.36 9.72 9.25
CA MET A 5 8.07 9.27 10.62
C MET A 5 7.66 10.43 11.53
N SER A 6 8.20 11.63 11.32
CA SER A 6 7.78 12.83 12.05
C SER A 6 6.32 13.20 11.74
N GLU A 7 5.91 13.16 10.46
CA GLU A 7 4.51 13.41 10.09
C GLU A 7 3.58 12.32 10.62
N VAL A 8 3.96 11.06 10.49
CA VAL A 8 3.21 9.94 11.09
C VAL A 8 3.01 10.16 12.59
N LYS A 9 4.07 10.54 13.32
CA LYS A 9 3.99 10.85 14.75
C LYS A 9 3.01 11.99 15.06
N ASN A 10 2.99 13.03 14.22
CA ASN A 10 2.04 14.14 14.38
C ASN A 10 0.60 13.69 14.12
N LEU A 11 0.39 12.83 13.12
CA LEU A 11 -0.93 12.24 12.87
C LEU A 11 -1.38 11.34 14.04
N PHE A 12 -0.48 10.56 14.62
CA PHE A 12 -0.77 9.77 15.83
C PHE A 12 -1.25 10.65 16.98
N LYS A 13 -0.53 11.74 17.26
CA LYS A 13 -0.92 12.69 18.32
C LYS A 13 -2.28 13.34 18.06
N LYS A 14 -2.57 13.64 16.79
CA LYS A 14 -3.81 14.34 16.40
C LYS A 14 -5.02 13.43 16.38
N TYR A 15 -4.88 12.22 15.88
CA TYR A 15 -5.99 11.29 15.64
C TYR A 15 -6.08 10.17 16.68
N GLU A 16 -5.03 9.97 17.48
CA GLU A 16 -4.95 8.94 18.53
C GLU A 16 -5.52 7.58 18.08
N PRO A 17 -5.03 7.01 16.97
CA PRO A 17 -5.57 5.75 16.47
C PRO A 17 -5.29 4.60 17.42
N THR A 18 -6.17 3.62 17.44
CA THR A 18 -5.91 2.35 18.14
C THR A 18 -5.17 1.40 17.21
N ILE A 19 -3.86 1.33 17.36
CA ILE A 19 -2.98 0.43 16.61
C ILE A 19 -2.71 -0.81 17.46
N THR A 20 -2.94 -1.98 16.88
CA THR A 20 -2.73 -3.27 17.56
C THR A 20 -1.33 -3.83 17.30
N LEU A 21 -0.74 -3.50 16.17
CA LEU A 21 0.64 -3.84 15.83
C LEU A 21 1.27 -2.73 14.99
N PHE A 22 2.50 -2.39 15.33
CA PHE A 22 3.37 -1.57 14.51
C PHE A 22 4.68 -2.32 14.27
N SER A 23 5.09 -2.43 13.02
CA SER A 23 6.37 -3.07 12.72
C SER A 23 7.16 -2.36 11.63
N LEU A 24 8.47 -2.43 11.75
CA LEU A 24 9.45 -1.99 10.78
C LEU A 24 10.24 -3.20 10.31
N LYS A 25 10.38 -3.37 8.99
CA LYS A 25 11.13 -4.48 8.41
C LYS A 25 11.97 -3.98 7.25
N ASN A 26 13.20 -4.44 7.16
CA ASN A 26 13.97 -4.30 5.93
C ASN A 26 13.41 -5.26 4.89
N MET A 27 13.16 -4.75 3.69
CA MET A 27 12.64 -5.52 2.57
C MET A 27 13.62 -5.47 1.42
N SER A 28 13.84 -6.62 0.83
CA SER A 28 14.51 -6.77 -0.46
C SER A 28 13.66 -7.68 -1.34
N GLY A 29 13.67 -7.45 -2.64
CA GLY A 29 12.89 -8.25 -3.56
C GLY A 29 13.43 -8.11 -4.98
N ASN A 30 13.30 -9.18 -5.73
CA ASN A 30 13.72 -9.26 -7.13
C ASN A 30 12.62 -9.81 -8.06
N GLN A 31 11.36 -9.80 -7.60
CA GLN A 31 10.22 -10.20 -8.44
C GLN A 31 10.10 -9.28 -9.65
N LYS A 32 9.61 -9.83 -10.75
CA LYS A 32 9.52 -9.11 -12.04
C LYS A 32 8.59 -7.91 -11.97
N PHE A 33 7.42 -8.05 -11.34
CA PHE A 33 6.38 -7.03 -11.29
C PHE A 33 6.00 -6.67 -9.85
N LEU A 34 5.49 -5.46 -9.67
CA LEU A 34 4.91 -4.94 -8.43
C LEU A 34 5.86 -5.14 -7.23
N ARG A 35 7.15 -5.05 -7.50
CA ARG A 35 8.19 -5.34 -6.52
C ARG A 35 8.39 -4.20 -5.53
N PHE A 36 8.81 -4.57 -4.36
CA PHE A 36 9.49 -3.64 -3.46
C PHE A 36 10.90 -3.37 -4.00
N GLU A 37 11.32 -2.13 -3.96
CA GLU A 37 12.71 -1.81 -4.26
C GLU A 37 13.65 -2.36 -3.18
N ASP A 38 14.86 -2.75 -3.59
CA ASP A 38 15.89 -3.23 -2.67
C ASP A 38 16.23 -2.18 -1.61
N ASN A 39 16.56 -2.67 -0.40
CA ASN A 39 16.97 -1.85 0.75
C ASN A 39 15.93 -0.79 1.18
N LYS A 40 14.65 -1.11 1.07
CA LYS A 40 13.57 -0.27 1.59
C LYS A 40 13.06 -0.76 2.94
N ILE A 41 12.53 0.18 3.70
CA ILE A 41 11.89 -0.11 4.99
C ILE A 41 10.39 -0.25 4.77
N CYS A 42 9.84 -1.41 5.11
CA CYS A 42 8.42 -1.62 5.18
C CYS A 42 7.89 -1.21 6.55
N VAL A 43 6.91 -0.33 6.55
CA VAL A 43 6.19 0.11 7.75
C VAL A 43 4.81 -0.51 7.73
N THR A 44 4.44 -1.26 8.77
CA THR A 44 3.14 -1.92 8.85
C THR A 44 2.37 -1.41 10.07
N PHE A 45 1.09 -1.12 9.86
CA PHE A 45 0.13 -0.78 10.90
C PHE A 45 -1.02 -1.78 10.86
N ASP A 46 -1.21 -2.55 11.91
CA ASP A 46 -2.44 -3.32 12.11
C ASP A 46 -3.34 -2.53 13.07
N TYR A 47 -4.61 -2.36 12.73
CA TYR A 47 -5.52 -1.48 13.46
C TYR A 47 -6.94 -2.03 13.51
N ILE A 48 -7.68 -1.63 14.51
CA ILE A 48 -9.11 -1.97 14.64
C ILE A 48 -9.89 -1.22 13.54
N ASN A 49 -10.71 -1.95 12.79
CA ASN A 49 -11.54 -1.35 11.74
C ASN A 49 -12.70 -0.54 12.35
N ASN A 50 -12.47 0.74 12.58
CA ASN A 50 -13.46 1.70 13.05
C ASN A 50 -13.29 3.06 12.34
N LYS A 51 -14.29 3.93 12.46
CA LYS A 51 -14.31 5.24 11.78
C LYS A 51 -13.09 6.11 12.13
N LYS A 52 -12.66 6.11 13.40
CA LYS A 52 -11.50 6.90 13.87
C LYS A 52 -10.22 6.44 13.18
N ASN A 53 -9.97 5.14 13.16
CA ASN A 53 -8.78 4.57 12.56
C ASN A 53 -8.80 4.68 11.03
N LEU A 54 -9.96 4.53 10.39
CA LEU A 54 -10.09 4.75 8.95
C LEU A 54 -9.78 6.19 8.57
N LEU A 55 -10.20 7.17 9.38
CA LEU A 55 -9.84 8.58 9.17
C LEU A 55 -8.33 8.80 9.30
N PHE A 56 -7.70 8.25 10.33
CA PHE A 56 -6.25 8.30 10.50
C PHE A 56 -5.54 7.71 9.28
N MET A 57 -5.94 6.52 8.84
CA MET A 57 -5.32 5.83 7.71
C MET A 57 -5.51 6.59 6.39
N SER A 58 -6.65 7.29 6.19
CA SER A 58 -6.83 8.16 5.02
C SER A 58 -5.84 9.34 5.00
N LYS A 59 -5.39 9.79 6.18
CA LYS A 59 -4.34 10.83 6.27
C LYS A 59 -2.95 10.26 6.00
N ILE A 60 -2.70 9.01 6.38
CA ILE A 60 -1.49 8.29 5.98
C ILE A 60 -1.46 8.12 4.45
N ASP A 61 -2.58 7.77 3.81
CA ASP A 61 -2.67 7.62 2.35
C ASP A 61 -2.25 8.89 1.60
N ASN A 62 -2.55 10.08 2.14
CA ASN A 62 -2.12 11.35 1.55
C ASN A 62 -0.57 11.55 1.57
N LEU A 63 0.15 10.75 2.34
CA LEU A 63 1.61 10.80 2.38
C LEU A 63 2.26 9.95 1.28
N TYR A 64 1.52 9.07 0.59
CA TYR A 64 2.09 8.18 -0.43
C TYR A 64 2.80 8.94 -1.53
N GLU A 65 2.15 9.95 -2.09
CA GLU A 65 2.71 10.74 -3.17
C GLU A 65 3.89 11.62 -2.68
N LYS A 66 3.71 12.27 -1.53
CA LYS A 66 4.71 13.17 -0.94
C LYS A 66 6.05 12.49 -0.65
N TYR A 67 6.01 11.23 -0.24
CA TYR A 67 7.20 10.49 0.19
C TYR A 67 7.56 9.33 -0.74
N GLU A 68 6.94 9.27 -1.93
CA GLU A 68 7.15 8.20 -2.91
C GLU A 68 7.04 6.79 -2.30
N ILE A 69 5.99 6.60 -1.47
CA ILE A 69 5.78 5.36 -0.75
C ILE A 69 5.16 4.32 -1.67
N LEU A 70 5.68 3.10 -1.63
CA LEU A 70 5.07 1.94 -2.28
C LEU A 70 4.13 1.24 -1.30
N PRO A 71 2.81 1.22 -1.55
CA PRO A 71 1.87 0.48 -0.71
C PRO A 71 2.09 -1.02 -0.84
N SER A 72 2.04 -1.76 0.27
CA SER A 72 2.19 -3.22 0.27
C SER A 72 0.90 -3.89 -0.19
N LEU A 73 0.85 -4.40 -1.41
CA LEU A 73 -0.35 -5.07 -1.95
C LEU A 73 -0.73 -6.35 -1.22
N ILE A 74 0.23 -6.98 -0.53
CA ILE A 74 0.01 -8.24 0.19
C ILE A 74 -0.88 -8.03 1.43
N LYS A 75 -0.77 -6.87 2.08
CA LYS A 75 -1.48 -6.57 3.32
C LYS A 75 -2.45 -5.39 3.21
N ASP A 76 -2.50 -4.75 2.07
CA ASP A 76 -3.34 -3.59 1.88
C ASP A 76 -4.77 -3.97 1.53
N SER A 77 -5.72 -3.48 2.32
CA SER A 77 -7.16 -3.68 2.09
C SER A 77 -7.86 -2.42 1.55
N ARG A 78 -7.15 -1.30 1.33
CA ARG A 78 -7.77 0.02 1.12
C ARG A 78 -7.25 0.83 -0.06
N ILE A 79 -6.04 0.55 -0.54
CA ILE A 79 -5.40 1.34 -1.60
C ILE A 79 -6.34 1.54 -2.79
N SER A 80 -6.43 2.77 -3.28
CA SER A 80 -7.21 3.08 -4.48
C SER A 80 -6.45 2.69 -5.75
N LYS A 81 -7.21 2.51 -6.84
CA LYS A 81 -6.64 2.26 -8.17
C LYS A 81 -5.68 3.38 -8.61
N GLU A 82 -5.99 4.63 -8.25
CA GLU A 82 -5.16 5.80 -8.57
C GLU A 82 -3.81 5.73 -7.86
N ILE A 83 -3.80 5.47 -6.55
CA ILE A 83 -2.56 5.32 -5.79
C ILE A 83 -1.75 4.14 -6.32
N PHE A 84 -2.39 2.99 -6.59
CA PHE A 84 -1.74 1.83 -7.18
C PHE A 84 -1.04 2.16 -8.50
N ASN A 85 -1.75 2.76 -9.45
CA ASN A 85 -1.19 3.09 -10.77
C ASN A 85 -0.07 4.14 -10.70
N LYS A 86 -0.14 5.10 -9.77
CA LYS A 86 0.92 6.08 -9.55
C LYS A 86 2.17 5.48 -8.90
N SER A 87 1.98 4.59 -7.92
CA SER A 87 3.08 4.02 -7.14
C SER A 87 3.83 2.91 -7.89
N TYR A 88 3.11 2.10 -8.67
CA TYR A 88 3.70 0.98 -9.42
C TYR A 88 3.80 1.31 -10.91
N LYS A 89 4.97 1.75 -11.35
CA LYS A 89 5.23 2.15 -12.75
C LYS A 89 5.02 1.00 -13.75
N ASP A 90 5.22 -0.23 -13.31
CA ASP A 90 5.04 -1.45 -14.09
C ASP A 90 3.61 -2.04 -14.02
N SER A 91 2.68 -1.33 -13.38
CA SER A 91 1.30 -1.80 -13.21
C SER A 91 0.58 -2.11 -14.53
N MET A 92 0.83 -1.32 -15.56
CA MET A 92 0.22 -1.53 -16.89
C MET A 92 0.77 -2.78 -17.60
N GLU A 93 2.09 -3.01 -17.51
CA GLU A 93 2.72 -4.22 -18.05
C GLU A 93 2.24 -5.46 -17.28
N PHE A 94 2.18 -5.39 -15.96
CA PHE A 94 1.61 -6.44 -15.13
C PHE A 94 0.17 -6.79 -15.54
N LYS A 95 -0.70 -5.80 -15.71
CA LYS A 95 -2.08 -6.01 -16.17
C LYS A 95 -2.14 -6.70 -17.52
N LYS A 96 -1.28 -6.30 -18.44
CA LYS A 96 -1.19 -6.92 -19.78
C LYS A 96 -0.81 -8.40 -19.68
N GLU A 97 0.23 -8.70 -18.92
CA GLU A 97 0.67 -10.09 -18.73
C GLU A 97 -0.39 -10.94 -18.04
N LEU A 98 -1.05 -10.39 -17.00
CA LEU A 98 -2.13 -11.08 -16.33
C LEU A 98 -3.31 -11.39 -17.26
N ARG A 99 -3.70 -10.45 -18.13
CA ARG A 99 -4.75 -10.67 -19.14
C ARG A 99 -4.37 -11.70 -20.20
N ASN A 100 -3.08 -11.79 -20.56
CA ASN A 100 -2.59 -12.84 -21.44
C ASN A 100 -2.68 -14.21 -20.79
N PHE A 101 -2.42 -14.29 -19.48
CA PHE A 101 -2.50 -15.53 -18.71
C PHE A 101 -3.94 -15.94 -18.41
N ASP A 102 -4.75 -15.02 -17.90
CA ASP A 102 -6.15 -15.24 -17.49
C ASP A 102 -7.12 -14.46 -18.40
N LYS A 103 -7.22 -14.91 -19.66
CA LYS A 103 -8.05 -14.25 -20.69
C LYS A 103 -9.51 -14.17 -20.31
N GLU A 104 -10.04 -15.17 -19.62
CA GLU A 104 -11.43 -15.24 -19.20
C GLU A 104 -11.68 -14.63 -17.83
N ARG A 105 -10.64 -14.10 -17.17
CA ARG A 105 -10.70 -13.49 -15.84
C ARG A 105 -11.34 -14.40 -14.78
N ILE A 106 -10.94 -15.67 -14.82
CA ILE A 106 -11.43 -16.68 -13.87
C ILE A 106 -10.87 -16.41 -12.46
N TYR A 107 -9.60 -16.00 -12.38
CA TYR A 107 -8.93 -15.72 -11.12
C TYR A 107 -9.15 -14.28 -10.67
N GLN A 108 -10.21 -14.04 -9.91
CA GLN A 108 -10.53 -12.73 -9.37
C GLN A 108 -10.58 -12.74 -7.85
N SER A 109 -10.12 -11.65 -7.26
CA SER A 109 -10.18 -11.36 -5.84
C SER A 109 -10.74 -9.95 -5.61
N GLU A 110 -11.08 -9.63 -4.37
CA GLU A 110 -11.53 -8.27 -4.04
C GLU A 110 -10.46 -7.21 -4.36
N ILE A 111 -9.18 -7.54 -4.15
CA ILE A 111 -8.09 -6.62 -4.51
C ILE A 111 -7.96 -6.46 -6.02
N SER A 112 -8.07 -7.56 -6.79
CA SER A 112 -7.97 -7.47 -8.26
C SER A 112 -9.11 -6.64 -8.87
N LYS A 113 -10.33 -6.80 -8.36
CA LYS A 113 -11.49 -5.98 -8.78
C LYS A 113 -11.30 -4.50 -8.42
N ARG A 114 -10.87 -4.21 -7.19
CA ARG A 114 -10.66 -2.84 -6.71
C ARG A 114 -9.57 -2.10 -7.46
N LEU A 115 -8.48 -2.79 -7.82
CA LEU A 115 -7.34 -2.21 -8.53
C LEU A 115 -7.45 -2.34 -10.06
N ASP A 116 -8.47 -3.05 -10.54
CA ASP A 116 -8.67 -3.34 -11.96
C ASP A 116 -7.44 -4.06 -12.56
N ILE A 117 -7.05 -5.14 -11.92
CA ILE A 117 -5.94 -6.01 -12.36
C ILE A 117 -6.42 -7.43 -12.55
#